data_d132248910397dc70a82ea5bdceda856
#
_entry.id   d132248910397dc70a82ea5bdceda856
#
_cell.length_a   1.000
_cell.length_b   1.000
_cell.length_c   1.000
_cell.angle_alpha   90.00
_cell.angle_beta   90.00
_cell.angle_gamma   90.00
#
_symmetry.space_group_name_H-M   'P 1'
#
loop_
_entity.id
_entity.type
_entity.pdbx_description
1 polymer ?
#
loop_
_entity_poly.entity_id
_entity_poly.type
_entity_poly.pdbx_seq_one_letter_code
_entity_poly.pdbx_strand_id
1 'polypeptide(L)'
;MNKNKFIVGLGEALWDMLPTGKKLGGAPANFAYHVSQQGLKGIAVSAVGSDALGYGIIDALKENNLDFYMQSVAYPTGVVNVELIDGKPDYHIVEDVAWDNIEFTPHMEYIARNACAVCFGSLAQRSPKSRHTVRRFIETMGVGDGIYRVFDINLRQHFYSRDVIEESLRLSNVFKINDDEIKIITPMFELTEGDYEASCRKLIAMFDLDIVILTCGEKGSFIFTNDGETSFQSTPKVDAIDTVGAGYSFTATFICGLINGKGIVAAHKAATEVAAYVCTCHGAMPEYKK
;
A
#
# COMPACT_ATOMS: atom_id res chain seq x y z
N MET A 1 15.37 -18.46 1.33
CA MET A 1 13.91 -18.20 1.20
C MET A 1 13.42 -18.61 -0.18
N ASN A 2 12.22 -19.17 -0.27
CA ASN A 2 11.67 -19.65 -1.54
C ASN A 2 11.24 -18.45 -2.41
N LYS A 3 12.03 -18.11 -3.43
CA LYS A 3 11.78 -16.98 -4.36
C LYS A 3 10.48 -17.12 -5.18
N ASN A 4 9.75 -18.21 -5.01
CA ASN A 4 8.50 -18.50 -5.71
C ASN A 4 7.23 -18.04 -4.94
N LYS A 5 7.37 -17.48 -3.73
CA LYS A 5 6.23 -16.97 -2.96
C LYS A 5 5.75 -15.65 -3.52
N PHE A 6 4.44 -15.41 -3.44
CA PHE A 6 3.82 -14.16 -3.86
C PHE A 6 4.07 -13.04 -2.85
N ILE A 7 4.21 -11.82 -3.38
CA ILE A 7 4.15 -10.56 -2.61
C ILE A 7 2.96 -9.79 -3.16
N VAL A 8 1.92 -9.64 -2.36
CA VAL A 8 0.59 -9.27 -2.80
C VAL A 8 0.29 -7.81 -2.46
N GLY A 9 -0.21 -7.06 -3.43
CA GLY A 9 -0.94 -5.81 -3.19
C GLY A 9 -2.44 -6.13 -3.24
N LEU A 10 -3.18 -5.95 -2.13
CA LEU A 10 -4.59 -6.30 -2.00
C LEU A 10 -5.43 -5.06 -1.69
N GLY A 11 -6.39 -4.75 -2.54
CA GLY A 11 -7.32 -3.65 -2.30
C GLY A 11 -7.89 -3.03 -3.57
N GLU A 12 -7.96 -1.71 -3.64
CA GLU A 12 -8.58 -0.97 -4.73
C GLU A 12 -7.80 -1.04 -6.05
N ALA A 13 -8.54 -1.13 -7.16
CA ALA A 13 -8.08 -0.87 -8.52
C ALA A 13 -9.05 0.09 -9.20
N LEU A 14 -8.55 1.20 -9.73
CA LEU A 14 -9.38 2.28 -10.21
C LEU A 14 -8.70 3.12 -11.30
N TRP A 15 -9.47 4.00 -11.92
CA TRP A 15 -8.95 5.06 -12.76
C TRP A 15 -9.06 6.41 -12.05
N ASP A 16 -7.96 7.16 -12.02
CA ASP A 16 -7.98 8.59 -11.72
C ASP A 16 -8.38 9.34 -13.00
N MET A 17 -9.58 9.92 -12.99
CA MET A 17 -10.17 10.63 -14.12
C MET A 17 -9.73 12.10 -14.07
N LEU A 18 -8.55 12.38 -14.64
CA LEU A 18 -7.98 13.73 -14.70
C LEU A 18 -8.48 14.50 -15.94
N PRO A 19 -8.49 15.84 -15.94
CA PRO A 19 -8.80 16.64 -17.12
C PRO A 19 -7.90 16.32 -18.32
N THR A 20 -6.70 15.82 -18.09
CA THR A 20 -5.70 15.44 -19.12
C THR A 20 -5.82 14.01 -19.60
N GLY A 21 -6.79 13.25 -19.10
CA GLY A 21 -7.00 11.84 -19.40
C GLY A 21 -7.00 10.96 -18.16
N LYS A 22 -7.31 9.69 -18.31
CA LYS A 22 -7.33 8.74 -17.19
C LYS A 22 -5.93 8.18 -16.90
N LYS A 23 -5.61 8.00 -15.63
CA LYS A 23 -4.39 7.30 -15.16
C LYS A 23 -4.78 6.09 -14.33
N LEU A 24 -4.04 4.98 -14.50
CA LEU A 24 -4.20 3.82 -13.62
C LEU A 24 -3.82 4.20 -12.20
N GLY A 25 -4.76 3.99 -11.30
CA GLY A 25 -4.65 4.19 -9.86
C GLY A 25 -4.93 2.90 -9.10
N GLY A 26 -4.74 2.98 -7.81
CA GLY A 26 -4.87 1.85 -6.90
C GLY A 26 -3.55 1.56 -6.22
N ALA A 27 -3.52 1.87 -4.94
CA ALA A 27 -2.35 1.69 -4.09
C ALA A 27 -1.77 0.27 -4.13
N PRO A 28 -2.61 -0.79 -4.07
CA PRO A 28 -2.14 -2.18 -4.13
C PRO A 28 -1.42 -2.53 -5.44
N ALA A 29 -1.91 -2.01 -6.57
CA ALA A 29 -1.27 -2.25 -7.86
C ALA A 29 0.11 -1.56 -7.93
N ASN A 30 0.22 -0.33 -7.40
CA ASN A 30 1.50 0.38 -7.30
C ASN A 30 2.52 -0.41 -6.47
N PHE A 31 2.11 -0.92 -5.29
CA PHE A 31 2.97 -1.75 -4.46
C PHE A 31 3.46 -3.00 -5.21
N ALA A 32 2.55 -3.77 -5.82
CA ALA A 32 2.88 -4.98 -6.55
C ALA A 32 3.80 -4.71 -7.76
N TYR A 33 3.60 -3.60 -8.46
CA TYR A 33 4.48 -3.17 -9.55
C TYR A 33 5.91 -2.94 -9.05
N HIS A 34 6.08 -2.16 -7.98
CA HIS A 34 7.40 -1.89 -7.44
C HIS A 34 8.10 -3.14 -6.89
N VAL A 35 7.34 -4.11 -6.36
CA VAL A 35 7.87 -5.45 -6.04
C VAL A 35 8.45 -6.14 -7.28
N SER A 36 7.73 -6.10 -8.41
CA SER A 36 8.19 -6.70 -9.66
C SER A 36 9.45 -6.02 -10.19
N GLN A 37 9.57 -4.70 -10.05
CA GLN A 37 10.78 -3.95 -10.40
C GLN A 37 12.00 -4.34 -9.53
N GLN A 38 11.78 -4.87 -8.32
CA GLN A 38 12.84 -5.44 -7.46
C GLN A 38 13.20 -6.90 -7.81
N GLY A 39 12.62 -7.45 -8.87
CA GLY A 39 12.88 -8.81 -9.35
C GLY A 39 12.22 -9.91 -8.50
N LEU A 40 11.21 -9.58 -7.69
CA LEU A 40 10.39 -10.52 -6.94
C LEU A 40 8.99 -10.65 -7.56
N LYS A 41 8.22 -11.63 -7.13
CA LYS A 41 6.93 -11.96 -7.70
C LYS A 41 5.81 -11.10 -7.06
N GLY A 42 5.65 -9.87 -7.58
CA GLY A 42 4.55 -8.97 -7.22
C GLY A 42 3.24 -9.39 -7.89
N ILE A 43 2.13 -9.39 -7.18
CA ILE A 43 0.80 -9.66 -7.73
C ILE A 43 -0.22 -8.65 -7.19
N ALA A 44 -0.95 -7.97 -8.08
CA ALA A 44 -2.05 -7.10 -7.72
C ALA A 44 -3.35 -7.91 -7.60
N VAL A 45 -4.06 -7.77 -6.48
CA VAL A 45 -5.32 -8.48 -6.22
C VAL A 45 -6.43 -7.48 -5.94
N SER A 46 -7.47 -7.49 -6.80
CA SER A 46 -8.61 -6.57 -6.71
C SER A 46 -9.83 -7.12 -7.45
N ALA A 47 -10.82 -6.25 -7.68
CA ALA A 47 -11.95 -6.49 -8.56
C ALA A 47 -12.19 -5.31 -9.50
N VAL A 48 -12.68 -5.61 -10.71
CA VAL A 48 -13.09 -4.64 -11.73
C VAL A 48 -14.48 -5.01 -12.25
N GLY A 49 -15.16 -4.05 -12.85
CA GLY A 49 -16.43 -4.28 -13.52
C GLY A 49 -16.25 -5.02 -14.85
N SER A 50 -17.34 -5.65 -15.32
CA SER A 50 -17.43 -6.20 -16.67
C SER A 50 -17.73 -5.09 -17.68
N ASP A 51 -16.90 -4.04 -17.68
CA ASP A 51 -17.06 -2.83 -18.46
C ASP A 51 -15.76 -2.40 -19.18
N ALA A 52 -15.83 -1.39 -20.02
CA ALA A 52 -14.68 -0.91 -20.79
C ALA A 52 -13.55 -0.37 -19.91
N LEU A 53 -13.87 0.20 -18.73
CA LEU A 53 -12.86 0.69 -17.79
C LEU A 53 -12.16 -0.48 -17.11
N GLY A 54 -12.89 -1.55 -16.76
CA GLY A 54 -12.32 -2.76 -16.18
C GLY A 54 -11.38 -3.49 -17.15
N TYR A 55 -11.80 -3.66 -18.38
CA TYR A 55 -10.91 -4.20 -19.42
C TYR A 55 -9.67 -3.33 -19.61
N GLY A 56 -9.83 -2.01 -19.60
CA GLY A 56 -8.72 -1.07 -19.66
C GLY A 56 -7.73 -1.21 -18.51
N ILE A 57 -8.19 -1.45 -17.24
CA ILE A 57 -7.29 -1.74 -16.11
C ILE A 57 -6.50 -3.01 -16.37
N ILE A 58 -7.16 -4.08 -16.82
CA ILE A 58 -6.51 -5.37 -17.11
C ILE A 58 -5.43 -5.18 -18.19
N ASP A 59 -5.72 -4.42 -19.24
CA ASP A 59 -4.76 -4.17 -20.30
C ASP A 59 -3.59 -3.30 -19.83
N ALA A 60 -3.84 -2.26 -19.04
CA ALA A 60 -2.78 -1.45 -18.45
C ALA A 60 -1.86 -2.25 -17.51
N LEU A 61 -2.40 -3.21 -16.74
CA LEU A 61 -1.59 -4.09 -15.90
C LEU A 61 -0.71 -5.02 -16.76
N LYS A 62 -1.23 -5.56 -17.88
CA LYS A 62 -0.46 -6.36 -18.83
C LYS A 62 0.66 -5.55 -19.49
N GLU A 63 0.35 -4.32 -19.94
CA GLU A 63 1.33 -3.40 -20.54
C GLU A 63 2.50 -3.10 -19.60
N ASN A 64 2.21 -3.01 -18.29
CA ASN A 64 3.23 -2.85 -17.25
C ASN A 64 3.91 -4.17 -16.83
N ASN A 65 3.63 -5.30 -17.50
CA ASN A 65 4.14 -6.64 -17.16
C ASN A 65 3.92 -7.01 -15.68
N LEU A 66 2.80 -6.59 -15.10
CA LEU A 66 2.44 -6.87 -13.72
C LEU A 66 1.51 -8.09 -13.64
N ASP A 67 1.88 -9.08 -12.83
CA ASP A 67 1.00 -10.18 -12.50
C ASP A 67 -0.20 -9.69 -11.66
N PHE A 68 -1.39 -10.22 -11.95
CA PHE A 68 -2.61 -9.80 -11.25
C PHE A 68 -3.63 -10.92 -11.11
N TYR A 69 -4.48 -10.78 -10.12
CA TYR A 69 -5.76 -11.47 -10.00
C TYR A 69 -6.87 -10.44 -9.86
N MET A 70 -7.51 -10.09 -10.98
CA MET A 70 -8.64 -9.17 -11.05
C MET A 70 -9.94 -9.96 -11.20
N GLN A 71 -10.80 -9.88 -10.17
CA GLN A 71 -12.15 -10.46 -10.25
C GLN A 71 -13.00 -9.57 -11.15
N SER A 72 -13.83 -10.20 -11.99
CA SER A 72 -14.87 -9.49 -12.74
C SER A 72 -16.17 -9.61 -11.98
N VAL A 73 -16.75 -8.49 -11.54
CA VAL A 73 -17.97 -8.44 -10.73
C VAL A 73 -19.07 -7.60 -11.39
N ALA A 74 -20.31 -7.75 -10.93
CA ALA A 74 -21.47 -7.03 -11.47
C ALA A 74 -21.64 -5.61 -10.89
N TYR A 75 -20.51 -4.92 -10.67
CA TYR A 75 -20.43 -3.54 -10.20
C TYR A 75 -19.57 -2.74 -11.15
N PRO A 76 -19.77 -1.42 -11.29
CA PRO A 76 -18.94 -0.60 -12.17
C PRO A 76 -17.48 -0.58 -11.70
N THR A 77 -16.57 -0.47 -12.65
CA THR A 77 -15.14 -0.29 -12.32
C THR A 77 -14.93 1.00 -11.52
N GLY A 78 -14.07 0.92 -10.50
CA GLY A 78 -13.76 2.06 -9.63
C GLY A 78 -13.15 3.23 -10.39
N VAL A 79 -13.61 4.44 -10.06
CA VAL A 79 -13.06 5.68 -10.55
C VAL A 79 -12.94 6.71 -9.43
N VAL A 80 -11.95 7.58 -9.57
CA VAL A 80 -11.82 8.82 -8.81
C VAL A 80 -11.97 9.98 -9.79
N ASN A 81 -13.03 10.75 -9.65
CA ASN A 81 -13.21 11.96 -10.44
C ASN A 81 -12.37 13.08 -9.82
N VAL A 82 -11.59 13.77 -10.66
CA VAL A 82 -10.76 14.89 -10.23
C VAL A 82 -11.27 16.15 -10.92
N GLU A 83 -11.84 17.05 -10.15
CA GLU A 83 -12.32 18.34 -10.59
C GLU A 83 -11.39 19.44 -10.09
N LEU A 84 -11.25 20.52 -10.86
CA LEU A 84 -10.50 21.70 -10.41
C LEU A 84 -11.49 22.72 -9.86
N ILE A 85 -11.51 22.90 -8.56
CA ILE A 85 -12.29 23.95 -7.88
C ILE A 85 -11.31 25.06 -7.48
N ASP A 86 -11.50 26.25 -8.03
CA ASP A 86 -10.60 27.41 -7.81
C ASP A 86 -9.10 27.07 -8.06
N GLY A 87 -8.83 26.23 -9.08
CA GLY A 87 -7.48 25.81 -9.44
C GLY A 87 -6.87 24.74 -8.52
N LYS A 88 -7.61 24.26 -7.53
CA LYS A 88 -7.19 23.16 -6.65
C LYS A 88 -7.91 21.86 -7.04
N PRO A 89 -7.21 20.72 -7.07
CA PRO A 89 -7.85 19.44 -7.35
C PRO A 89 -8.76 19.03 -6.19
N ASP A 90 -10.01 18.76 -6.49
CA ASP A 90 -10.97 18.07 -5.64
C ASP A 90 -11.17 16.65 -6.13
N TYR A 91 -11.04 15.69 -5.21
CA TYR A 91 -11.09 14.26 -5.52
C TYR A 91 -12.41 13.68 -5.03
N HIS A 92 -13.17 13.09 -5.92
CA HIS A 92 -14.39 12.36 -5.57
C HIS A 92 -14.20 10.87 -5.85
N ILE A 93 -14.03 10.07 -4.78
CA ILE A 93 -13.90 8.61 -4.86
C ILE A 93 -15.30 8.00 -4.93
N VAL A 94 -15.67 7.45 -6.08
CA VAL A 94 -16.99 6.86 -6.30
C VAL A 94 -17.18 5.62 -5.41
N GLU A 95 -18.36 5.50 -4.81
CA GLU A 95 -18.75 4.37 -3.97
C GLU A 95 -19.54 3.32 -4.75
N ASP A 96 -19.80 2.15 -4.14
CA ASP A 96 -20.51 1.02 -4.74
C ASP A 96 -19.90 0.51 -6.06
N VAL A 97 -18.59 0.44 -6.09
CA VAL A 97 -17.81 0.01 -7.25
C VAL A 97 -17.25 -1.41 -7.07
N ALA A 98 -16.61 -1.91 -8.11
CA ALA A 98 -16.12 -3.30 -8.16
C ALA A 98 -15.20 -3.67 -7.00
N TRP A 99 -14.21 -2.84 -6.65
CA TRP A 99 -13.30 -3.13 -5.55
C TRP A 99 -13.92 -3.00 -4.14
N ASP A 100 -15.14 -2.47 -4.01
CA ASP A 100 -15.95 -2.59 -2.79
C ASP A 100 -16.54 -4.01 -2.63
N ASN A 101 -16.43 -4.84 -3.67
CA ASN A 101 -17.08 -6.14 -3.78
C ASN A 101 -16.10 -7.30 -4.07
N ILE A 102 -14.86 -7.19 -3.57
CA ILE A 102 -13.87 -8.27 -3.68
C ILE A 102 -14.34 -9.49 -2.88
N GLU A 103 -14.36 -10.66 -3.51
CA GLU A 103 -14.80 -11.92 -2.91
C GLU A 103 -13.61 -12.81 -2.52
N PHE A 104 -13.71 -13.52 -1.40
CA PHE A 104 -12.72 -14.51 -1.01
C PHE A 104 -12.99 -15.83 -1.73
N THR A 105 -12.33 -16.02 -2.86
CA THR A 105 -12.48 -17.20 -3.72
C THR A 105 -11.43 -18.27 -3.39
N PRO A 106 -11.61 -19.53 -3.86
CA PRO A 106 -10.58 -20.57 -3.73
C PRO A 106 -9.23 -20.17 -4.36
N HIS A 107 -9.24 -19.34 -5.42
CA HIS A 107 -8.01 -18.84 -6.02
C HIS A 107 -7.30 -17.81 -5.11
N MET A 108 -8.06 -16.93 -4.45
CA MET A 108 -7.50 -16.05 -3.43
C MET A 108 -6.92 -16.80 -2.24
N GLU A 109 -7.59 -17.86 -1.81
CA GLU A 109 -7.08 -18.75 -0.76
C GLU A 109 -5.73 -19.37 -1.17
N TYR A 110 -5.62 -19.84 -2.42
CA TYR A 110 -4.35 -20.33 -2.96
C TYR A 110 -3.26 -19.25 -2.95
N ILE A 111 -3.57 -18.02 -3.38
CA ILE A 111 -2.62 -16.90 -3.36
C ILE A 111 -2.20 -16.62 -1.91
N ALA A 112 -3.13 -16.50 -0.96
CA ALA A 112 -2.87 -16.22 0.43
C ALA A 112 -1.94 -17.26 1.09
N ARG A 113 -2.21 -18.55 0.88
CA ARG A 113 -1.38 -19.65 1.41
C ARG A 113 0.03 -19.66 0.84
N ASN A 114 0.24 -19.11 -0.36
CA ASN A 114 1.54 -19.03 -1.03
C ASN A 114 2.17 -17.63 -0.98
N ALA A 115 1.59 -16.68 -0.26
CA ALA A 115 2.15 -15.35 -0.06
C ALA A 115 3.17 -15.35 1.08
N CYS A 116 4.26 -14.58 0.91
CA CYS A 116 5.18 -14.23 2.00
C CYS A 116 5.00 -12.77 2.43
N ALA A 117 4.34 -11.95 1.62
CA ALA A 117 3.96 -10.62 2.06
C ALA A 117 2.62 -10.21 1.43
N VAL A 118 1.88 -9.37 2.15
CA VAL A 118 0.71 -8.64 1.66
C VAL A 118 0.81 -7.18 2.10
N CYS A 119 0.50 -6.26 1.19
CA CYS A 119 0.28 -4.85 1.50
C CYS A 119 -1.17 -4.51 1.22
N PHE A 120 -1.85 -3.90 2.19
CA PHE A 120 -3.25 -3.51 2.12
C PHE A 120 -3.45 -2.17 2.84
N GLY A 121 -4.51 -1.45 2.49
CA GLY A 121 -4.82 -0.13 3.05
C GLY A 121 -6.18 -0.07 3.74
N SER A 122 -6.56 1.13 4.19
CA SER A 122 -7.87 1.39 4.80
C SER A 122 -8.98 1.51 3.76
N LEU A 123 -8.70 2.07 2.58
CA LEU A 123 -9.72 2.48 1.61
C LEU A 123 -10.57 1.31 1.10
N ALA A 124 -9.96 0.19 0.71
CA ALA A 124 -10.70 -0.98 0.25
C ALA A 124 -11.54 -1.65 1.35
N GLN A 125 -11.32 -1.28 2.60
CA GLN A 125 -12.06 -1.79 3.77
C GLN A 125 -13.28 -0.93 4.13
N ARG A 126 -13.58 0.13 3.36
CA ARG A 126 -14.81 0.94 3.56
C ARG A 126 -16.09 0.11 3.36
N SER A 127 -16.05 -0.86 2.45
CA SER A 127 -17.14 -1.81 2.22
C SER A 127 -16.98 -3.04 3.12
N PRO A 128 -18.05 -3.48 3.81
CA PRO A 128 -18.01 -4.68 4.66
C PRO A 128 -17.59 -5.95 3.90
N LYS A 129 -17.96 -6.08 2.61
CA LYS A 129 -17.65 -7.25 1.80
C LYS A 129 -16.16 -7.37 1.53
N SER A 130 -15.53 -6.30 1.03
CA SER A 130 -14.10 -6.29 0.79
C SER A 130 -13.29 -6.30 2.08
N ARG A 131 -13.76 -5.63 3.16
CA ARG A 131 -13.14 -5.72 4.50
C ARG A 131 -13.09 -7.18 4.99
N HIS A 132 -14.20 -7.91 4.87
CA HIS A 132 -14.23 -9.34 5.23
C HIS A 132 -13.21 -10.15 4.41
N THR A 133 -13.11 -9.87 3.11
CA THR A 133 -12.17 -10.56 2.22
C THR A 133 -10.72 -10.25 2.55
N VAL A 134 -10.38 -8.98 2.79
CA VAL A 134 -9.02 -8.56 3.21
C VAL A 134 -8.64 -9.27 4.51
N ARG A 135 -9.50 -9.23 5.51
CA ARG A 135 -9.29 -9.92 6.79
C ARG A 135 -9.03 -11.41 6.60
N ARG A 136 -9.93 -12.09 5.88
CA ARG A 136 -9.83 -13.54 5.64
C ARG A 136 -8.57 -13.91 4.86
N PHE A 137 -8.14 -13.06 3.93
CA PHE A 137 -6.89 -13.24 3.20
C PHE A 137 -5.69 -13.23 4.16
N ILE A 138 -5.62 -12.24 5.04
CA ILE A 138 -4.51 -12.08 5.99
C ILE A 138 -4.50 -13.23 7.01
N GLU A 139 -5.67 -13.62 7.53
CA GLU A 139 -5.82 -14.77 8.45
C GLU A 139 -5.43 -16.11 7.79
N THR A 140 -5.56 -16.21 6.46
CA THR A 140 -5.21 -17.42 5.70
C THR A 140 -3.70 -17.51 5.41
N MET A 141 -2.98 -16.37 5.45
CA MET A 141 -1.53 -16.36 5.28
C MET A 141 -0.85 -17.12 6.43
N GLY A 142 0.33 -17.68 6.14
CA GLY A 142 1.19 -18.22 7.18
C GLY A 142 1.61 -17.17 8.20
N VAL A 143 2.12 -17.62 9.33
CA VAL A 143 2.73 -16.82 10.38
C VAL A 143 4.17 -17.23 10.59
N GLY A 144 5.00 -16.35 11.15
CA GLY A 144 6.40 -16.60 11.48
C GLY A 144 7.38 -15.76 10.65
N ASP A 145 8.65 -16.03 10.86
CA ASP A 145 9.74 -15.26 10.28
C ASP A 145 9.68 -15.20 8.75
N GLY A 146 9.85 -14.01 8.21
CA GLY A 146 9.82 -13.75 6.78
C GLY A 146 8.44 -13.73 6.15
N ILE A 147 7.39 -13.63 6.98
CA ILE A 147 6.02 -13.33 6.56
C ILE A 147 5.68 -11.88 6.97
N TYR A 148 5.34 -11.04 5.99
CA TYR A 148 5.08 -9.63 6.22
C TYR A 148 3.63 -9.29 5.88
N ARG A 149 2.87 -8.86 6.89
CA ARG A 149 1.49 -8.36 6.76
C ARG A 149 1.55 -6.85 6.96
N VAL A 150 1.64 -6.13 5.85
CA VAL A 150 1.89 -4.68 5.83
C VAL A 150 0.58 -3.93 5.73
N PHE A 151 0.21 -3.23 6.79
CA PHE A 151 -0.86 -2.24 6.76
C PHE A 151 -0.26 -0.87 6.43
N ASP A 152 -0.43 -0.41 5.17
CA ASP A 152 -0.18 0.98 4.77
C ASP A 152 -1.50 1.74 4.93
N ILE A 153 -1.61 2.56 5.98
CA ILE A 153 -2.88 3.13 6.41
C ILE A 153 -3.58 3.94 5.32
N ASN A 154 -2.82 4.75 4.57
CA ASN A 154 -3.22 5.47 3.37
C ASN A 154 -4.63 6.08 3.46
N LEU A 155 -4.84 6.95 4.46
CA LEU A 155 -6.13 7.57 4.75
C LEU A 155 -6.65 8.38 3.55
N ARG A 156 -7.92 8.19 3.21
CA ARG A 156 -8.59 8.91 2.13
C ARG A 156 -9.92 9.46 2.60
N GLN A 157 -10.08 10.78 2.51
CA GLN A 157 -11.32 11.48 2.86
C GLN A 157 -11.89 11.02 4.23
N HIS A 158 -13.11 10.48 4.26
CA HIS A 158 -13.80 9.93 5.43
C HIS A 158 -13.90 8.40 5.40
N PHE A 159 -13.26 7.74 4.44
CA PHE A 159 -13.36 6.29 4.23
C PHE A 159 -12.47 5.47 5.18
N TYR A 160 -12.46 5.85 6.45
CA TYR A 160 -11.78 5.13 7.53
C TYR A 160 -12.55 5.29 8.84
N SER A 161 -12.33 4.38 9.76
CA SER A 161 -12.82 4.48 11.12
C SER A 161 -11.78 3.91 12.08
N ARG A 162 -11.93 4.24 13.38
CA ARG A 162 -11.09 3.66 14.43
C ARG A 162 -11.11 2.13 14.35
N ASP A 163 -12.29 1.53 14.19
CA ASP A 163 -12.45 0.06 14.17
C ASP A 163 -11.71 -0.58 12.99
N VAL A 164 -11.79 0.02 11.78
CA VAL A 164 -11.04 -0.46 10.61
C VAL A 164 -9.54 -0.39 10.85
N ILE A 165 -9.06 0.72 11.42
CA ILE A 165 -7.63 0.91 11.69
C ILE A 165 -7.16 -0.07 12.77
N GLU A 166 -7.88 -0.17 13.89
CA GLU A 166 -7.53 -1.04 15.01
C GLU A 166 -7.50 -2.52 14.59
N GLU A 167 -8.52 -2.99 13.85
CA GLU A 167 -8.56 -4.36 13.34
C GLU A 167 -7.42 -4.64 12.38
N SER A 168 -7.11 -3.69 11.47
CA SER A 168 -6.00 -3.80 10.52
C SER A 168 -4.64 -3.87 11.23
N LEU A 169 -4.43 -3.06 12.26
CA LEU A 169 -3.22 -3.10 13.09
C LEU A 169 -3.04 -4.46 13.78
N ARG A 170 -4.12 -5.02 14.37
CA ARG A 170 -4.09 -6.35 15.01
C ARG A 170 -3.79 -7.50 14.06
N LEU A 171 -4.10 -7.35 12.79
CA LEU A 171 -3.85 -8.35 11.74
C LEU A 171 -2.46 -8.21 11.13
N SER A 172 -1.77 -7.12 11.38
CA SER A 172 -0.48 -6.77 10.76
C SER A 172 0.70 -7.05 11.67
N ASN A 173 1.88 -7.17 11.10
CA ASN A 173 3.14 -7.10 11.82
C ASN A 173 4.06 -5.95 11.33
N VAL A 174 3.68 -5.31 10.21
CA VAL A 174 4.33 -4.10 9.72
C VAL A 174 3.26 -3.03 9.52
N PHE A 175 3.47 -1.87 10.10
CA PHE A 175 2.61 -0.71 9.95
C PHE A 175 3.35 0.42 9.26
N LYS A 176 2.75 1.00 8.22
CA LYS A 176 3.29 2.18 7.55
C LYS A 176 2.31 3.34 7.66
N ILE A 177 2.83 4.49 8.05
CA ILE A 177 2.09 5.73 8.26
C ILE A 177 2.97 6.93 7.87
N ASN A 178 2.37 8.05 7.49
CA ASN A 178 3.09 9.31 7.29
C ASN A 178 2.85 10.31 8.44
N ASP A 179 3.59 11.45 8.41
CA ASP A 179 3.58 12.45 9.46
C ASP A 179 2.28 13.28 9.55
N ASP A 180 1.42 13.24 8.53
CA ASP A 180 0.08 13.83 8.58
C ASP A 180 -0.95 12.83 9.09
N GLU A 181 -0.88 11.58 8.65
CA GLU A 181 -1.78 10.52 9.07
C GLU A 181 -1.64 10.19 10.56
N ILE A 182 -0.41 10.20 11.11
CA ILE A 182 -0.19 9.93 12.53
C ILE A 182 -0.88 10.98 13.43
N LYS A 183 -0.95 12.23 12.99
CA LYS A 183 -1.70 13.30 13.68
C LYS A 183 -3.20 12.98 13.76
N ILE A 184 -3.74 12.41 12.68
CA ILE A 184 -5.17 12.02 12.60
C ILE A 184 -5.48 10.89 13.57
N ILE A 185 -4.60 9.88 13.68
CA ILE A 185 -4.84 8.73 14.57
C ILE A 185 -4.40 8.98 16.03
N THR A 186 -3.63 10.05 16.28
CA THR A 186 -3.17 10.42 17.63
C THR A 186 -4.31 10.44 18.66
N PRO A 187 -5.45 11.15 18.44
CA PRO A 187 -6.56 11.13 19.41
C PRO A 187 -7.28 9.78 19.48
N MET A 188 -7.23 8.96 18.43
CA MET A 188 -7.91 7.67 18.41
C MET A 188 -7.24 6.65 19.35
N PHE A 189 -5.90 6.71 19.45
CA PHE A 189 -5.08 5.75 20.19
C PHE A 189 -4.34 6.40 21.36
N GLU A 190 -4.72 7.64 21.72
CA GLU A 190 -4.10 8.41 22.82
C GLU A 190 -2.58 8.46 22.70
N LEU A 191 -2.09 8.72 21.47
CA LEU A 191 -0.65 8.81 21.20
C LEU A 191 -0.08 10.13 21.74
N THR A 192 1.25 10.23 21.84
CA THR A 192 1.92 11.43 22.33
C THR A 192 1.99 12.48 21.24
N GLU A 193 1.27 13.57 21.41
CA GLU A 193 1.27 14.67 20.44
C GLU A 193 2.67 15.26 20.27
N GLY A 194 3.11 15.41 19.02
CA GLY A 194 4.39 16.01 18.67
C GLY A 194 5.61 15.08 18.88
N ASP A 195 5.45 13.93 19.51
CA ASP A 195 6.53 12.94 19.69
C ASP A 195 6.25 11.70 18.82
N TYR A 196 6.83 11.69 17.63
CA TYR A 196 6.65 10.59 16.68
C TYR A 196 7.28 9.28 17.16
N GLU A 197 8.43 9.33 17.84
CA GLU A 197 9.08 8.12 18.34
C GLU A 197 8.23 7.47 19.45
N ALA A 198 7.84 8.24 20.46
CA ALA A 198 6.97 7.72 21.53
C ALA A 198 5.65 7.16 20.96
N SER A 199 5.06 7.84 19.99
CA SER A 199 3.83 7.41 19.32
C SER A 199 4.01 6.09 18.56
N CYS A 200 5.06 5.95 17.76
CA CYS A 200 5.35 4.74 17.00
C CYS A 200 5.67 3.55 17.93
N ARG A 201 6.46 3.77 19.01
CA ARG A 201 6.75 2.73 20.01
C ARG A 201 5.51 2.32 20.80
N LYS A 202 4.60 3.25 21.09
CA LYS A 202 3.31 2.92 21.72
C LYS A 202 2.47 2.05 20.79
N LEU A 203 2.41 2.34 19.49
CA LEU A 203 1.70 1.52 18.51
C LEU A 203 2.29 0.11 18.41
N ILE A 204 3.62 -0.03 18.39
CA ILE A 204 4.32 -1.33 18.44
C ILE A 204 3.84 -2.13 19.64
N ALA A 205 3.89 -1.54 20.83
CA ALA A 205 3.52 -2.22 22.07
C ALA A 205 2.02 -2.54 22.16
N MET A 206 1.14 -1.68 21.64
CA MET A 206 -0.32 -1.88 21.69
C MET A 206 -0.81 -2.99 20.75
N PHE A 207 -0.15 -3.18 19.61
CA PHE A 207 -0.63 -4.05 18.53
C PHE A 207 0.31 -5.20 18.21
N ASP A 208 1.39 -5.37 18.99
CA ASP A 208 2.41 -6.43 18.78
C ASP A 208 3.01 -6.38 17.38
N LEU A 209 3.33 -5.17 16.91
CA LEU A 209 3.93 -4.96 15.61
C LEU A 209 5.43 -5.23 15.65
N ASP A 210 5.97 -5.87 14.61
CA ASP A 210 7.42 -6.03 14.45
C ASP A 210 8.09 -4.72 14.01
N ILE A 211 7.42 -3.97 13.13
CA ILE A 211 7.99 -2.78 12.47
C ILE A 211 6.92 -1.69 12.31
N VAL A 212 7.28 -0.44 12.64
CA VAL A 212 6.56 0.75 12.21
C VAL A 212 7.44 1.59 11.29
N ILE A 213 6.90 1.94 10.13
CA ILE A 213 7.49 2.81 9.12
C ILE A 213 6.80 4.17 9.21
N LEU A 214 7.55 5.22 9.55
CA LEU A 214 7.06 6.59 9.53
C LEU A 214 7.76 7.38 8.43
N THR A 215 7.00 7.87 7.44
CA THR A 215 7.52 8.74 6.38
C THR A 215 7.14 10.19 6.66
N CYS A 216 8.09 11.13 6.49
CA CYS A 216 7.93 12.55 6.79
C CYS A 216 8.26 13.43 5.57
N GLY A 217 7.93 12.97 4.36
CA GLY A 217 8.17 13.69 3.12
C GLY A 217 9.63 14.09 2.95
N GLU A 218 9.88 15.38 2.73
CA GLU A 218 11.23 15.91 2.52
C GLU A 218 12.15 15.83 3.76
N LYS A 219 11.58 15.65 4.95
CA LYS A 219 12.33 15.56 6.20
C LYS A 219 13.02 14.22 6.40
N GLY A 220 12.59 13.18 5.68
CA GLY A 220 13.13 11.84 5.81
C GLY A 220 12.10 10.80 6.24
N SER A 221 12.61 9.68 6.74
CA SER A 221 11.79 8.57 7.23
C SER A 221 12.45 7.88 8.40
N PHE A 222 11.64 7.24 9.22
CA PHE A 222 12.06 6.46 10.38
C PHE A 222 11.51 5.04 10.29
N ILE A 223 12.30 4.08 10.72
CA ILE A 223 11.88 2.71 10.98
C ILE A 223 12.09 2.44 12.46
N PHE A 224 11.05 1.99 13.14
CA PHE A 224 11.11 1.55 14.52
C PHE A 224 10.77 0.05 14.57
N THR A 225 11.54 -0.72 15.32
CA THR A 225 11.34 -2.17 15.47
C THR A 225 10.96 -2.53 16.90
N ASN A 226 10.37 -3.71 17.09
CA ASN A 226 9.94 -4.20 18.42
C ASN A 226 11.11 -4.54 19.35
N ASP A 227 12.30 -4.83 18.82
CA ASP A 227 13.52 -5.07 19.59
C ASP A 227 14.26 -3.77 19.99
N GLY A 228 13.69 -2.60 19.63
CA GLY A 228 14.19 -1.29 20.02
C GLY A 228 15.11 -0.62 19.00
N GLU A 229 15.41 -1.25 17.86
CA GLU A 229 16.19 -0.58 16.80
C GLU A 229 15.43 0.63 16.25
N THR A 230 16.18 1.68 15.92
CA THR A 230 15.69 2.86 15.18
C THR A 230 16.62 3.13 14.01
N SER A 231 16.04 3.26 12.82
CA SER A 231 16.76 3.70 11.63
C SER A 231 16.17 5.00 11.11
N PHE A 232 17.01 6.00 10.85
CA PHE A 232 16.65 7.25 10.20
C PHE A 232 17.37 7.38 8.87
N GLN A 233 16.63 7.82 7.84
CA GLN A 233 17.20 8.20 6.55
C GLN A 233 16.64 9.57 6.14
N SER A 234 17.53 10.49 5.79
CA SER A 234 17.13 11.77 5.19
C SER A 234 16.66 11.55 3.76
N THR A 235 15.62 12.26 3.34
CA THR A 235 15.17 12.21 1.94
C THR A 235 16.22 12.84 1.02
N PRO A 236 16.69 12.13 -0.03
CA PRO A 236 17.57 12.72 -1.03
C PRO A 236 16.92 13.93 -1.70
N LYS A 237 17.68 14.98 -1.91
CA LYS A 237 17.21 16.15 -2.67
C LYS A 237 17.16 15.79 -4.14
N VAL A 238 15.99 15.89 -4.73
CA VAL A 238 15.74 15.61 -6.16
C VAL A 238 14.81 16.68 -6.73
N ASP A 239 14.88 16.89 -8.02
CA ASP A 239 13.90 17.73 -8.73
C ASP A 239 12.61 16.90 -8.93
N ALA A 240 11.70 16.99 -7.97
CA ALA A 240 10.47 16.22 -7.98
C ALA A 240 9.53 16.70 -9.10
N ILE A 241 9.07 15.75 -9.92
CA ILE A 241 8.09 15.96 -11.00
C ILE A 241 6.69 15.54 -10.50
N ASP A 242 6.60 14.38 -9.84
CA ASP A 242 5.36 13.79 -9.34
C ASP A 242 5.68 12.97 -8.08
N THR A 243 4.89 13.12 -7.02
CA THR A 243 5.09 12.36 -5.78
C THR A 243 4.19 11.13 -5.65
N VAL A 244 3.32 10.90 -6.66
CA VAL A 244 2.43 9.74 -6.69
C VAL A 244 3.24 8.45 -6.79
N GLY A 245 2.91 7.46 -5.95
CA GLY A 245 3.61 6.17 -5.92
C GLY A 245 4.86 6.13 -5.02
N ALA A 246 5.42 7.26 -4.58
CA ALA A 246 6.62 7.29 -3.75
C ALA A 246 6.48 6.46 -2.46
N GLY A 247 5.35 6.57 -1.74
CA GLY A 247 5.09 5.78 -0.53
C GLY A 247 5.08 4.28 -0.79
N TYR A 248 4.42 3.84 -1.87
CA TYR A 248 4.33 2.41 -2.21
C TYR A 248 5.63 1.86 -2.78
N SER A 249 6.40 2.65 -3.51
CA SER A 249 7.75 2.27 -3.95
C SER A 249 8.70 2.11 -2.77
N PHE A 250 8.59 2.99 -1.76
CA PHE A 250 9.31 2.88 -0.49
C PHE A 250 8.95 1.57 0.21
N THR A 251 7.65 1.35 0.48
CA THR A 251 7.17 0.17 1.19
C THR A 251 7.56 -1.11 0.48
N ALA A 252 7.37 -1.19 -0.84
CA ALA A 252 7.75 -2.35 -1.65
C ALA A 252 9.25 -2.63 -1.59
N THR A 253 10.10 -1.60 -1.77
CA THR A 253 11.55 -1.76 -1.75
C THR A 253 12.06 -2.18 -0.37
N PHE A 254 11.50 -1.62 0.69
CA PHE A 254 11.84 -1.99 2.06
C PHE A 254 11.52 -3.46 2.34
N ILE A 255 10.28 -3.89 2.06
CA ILE A 255 9.86 -5.29 2.26
C ILE A 255 10.65 -6.26 1.39
N CYS A 256 10.88 -5.93 0.12
CA CYS A 256 11.73 -6.74 -0.76
C CYS A 256 13.17 -6.86 -0.23
N GLY A 257 13.70 -5.78 0.36
CA GLY A 257 15.00 -5.80 1.04
C GLY A 257 15.04 -6.80 2.17
N LEU A 258 14.05 -6.80 3.06
CA LEU A 258 13.94 -7.74 4.18
C LEU A 258 13.80 -9.19 3.69
N ILE A 259 12.94 -9.44 2.70
CA ILE A 259 12.75 -10.77 2.08
C ILE A 259 14.06 -11.29 1.46
N ASN A 260 14.88 -10.40 0.91
CA ASN A 260 16.19 -10.74 0.36
C ASN A 260 17.31 -10.82 1.44
N GLY A 261 16.97 -10.70 2.72
CA GLY A 261 17.91 -10.85 3.84
C GLY A 261 18.76 -9.61 4.12
N LYS A 262 18.37 -8.43 3.62
CA LYS A 262 19.00 -7.17 4.02
C LYS A 262 18.55 -6.82 5.46
N GLY A 263 19.48 -6.29 6.25
CA GLY A 263 19.12 -5.69 7.55
C GLY A 263 18.32 -4.40 7.39
N ILE A 264 17.68 -3.96 8.47
CA ILE A 264 16.78 -2.80 8.53
C ILE A 264 17.41 -1.55 7.90
N VAL A 265 18.62 -1.19 8.29
CA VAL A 265 19.29 0.04 7.79
C VAL A 265 19.53 -0.01 6.28
N ALA A 266 19.98 -1.16 5.77
CA ALA A 266 20.27 -1.31 4.34
C ALA A 266 18.98 -1.34 3.50
N ALA A 267 17.92 -2.00 3.99
CA ALA A 267 16.61 -2.00 3.35
C ALA A 267 15.98 -0.61 3.36
N HIS A 268 16.09 0.13 4.48
CA HIS A 268 15.59 1.49 4.64
C HIS A 268 16.27 2.47 3.68
N LYS A 269 17.61 2.42 3.60
CA LYS A 269 18.37 3.25 2.66
C LYS A 269 17.93 3.02 1.21
N ALA A 270 17.84 1.76 0.78
CA ALA A 270 17.39 1.42 -0.57
C ALA A 270 15.95 1.91 -0.84
N ALA A 271 15.06 1.79 0.13
CA ALA A 271 13.68 2.26 0.02
C ALA A 271 13.61 3.78 -0.17
N THR A 272 14.42 4.52 0.57
CA THR A 272 14.49 5.99 0.48
C THR A 272 15.03 6.45 -0.88
N GLU A 273 16.10 5.79 -1.39
CA GLU A 273 16.67 6.08 -2.70
C GLU A 273 15.69 5.81 -3.85
N VAL A 274 14.95 4.68 -3.79
CA VAL A 274 13.95 4.33 -4.80
C VAL A 274 12.76 5.30 -4.75
N ALA A 275 12.25 5.65 -3.58
CA ALA A 275 11.16 6.61 -3.45
C ALA A 275 11.55 7.98 -4.02
N ALA A 276 12.77 8.45 -3.76
CA ALA A 276 13.29 9.68 -4.34
C ALA A 276 13.38 9.60 -5.88
N TYR A 277 13.86 8.46 -6.42
CA TYR A 277 13.88 8.26 -7.87
C TYR A 277 12.47 8.30 -8.48
N VAL A 278 11.48 7.64 -7.86
CA VAL A 278 10.09 7.65 -8.33
C VAL A 278 9.55 9.08 -8.40
N CYS A 279 9.87 9.94 -7.43
CA CYS A 279 9.49 11.35 -7.47
C CYS A 279 10.05 12.13 -8.67
N THR A 280 11.12 11.68 -9.32
CA THR A 280 11.68 12.30 -10.54
C THR A 280 11.01 11.82 -11.83
N CYS A 281 10.04 10.93 -11.74
CA CYS A 281 9.36 10.33 -12.87
C CYS A 281 7.89 10.79 -12.93
N HIS A 282 7.26 10.62 -14.11
CA HIS A 282 5.83 10.83 -14.25
C HIS A 282 5.04 9.56 -13.88
N GLY A 283 4.02 9.72 -13.04
CA GLY A 283 3.11 8.64 -12.65
C GLY A 283 3.69 7.69 -11.61
N ALA A 284 2.83 6.78 -11.12
CA ALA A 284 3.12 5.96 -9.96
C ALA A 284 3.92 4.69 -10.24
N MET A 285 4.12 4.33 -11.50
CA MET A 285 4.74 3.06 -11.93
C MET A 285 5.87 3.28 -12.95
N PRO A 286 6.90 4.08 -12.64
CA PRO A 286 8.03 4.26 -13.55
C PRO A 286 8.90 3.00 -13.60
N GLU A 287 9.44 2.70 -14.79
CA GLU A 287 10.42 1.63 -14.95
C GLU A 287 11.75 2.03 -14.28
N TYR A 288 12.34 1.09 -13.51
CA TYR A 288 13.63 1.35 -12.90
C TYR A 288 14.76 1.24 -13.92
N LYS A 289 15.58 2.27 -14.00
CA LYS A 289 16.79 2.23 -14.82
C LYS A 289 17.75 1.18 -14.23
N LYS A 290 18.10 0.21 -15.03
CA LYS A 290 19.09 -0.82 -14.70
C LYS A 290 20.50 -0.24 -14.67
#